data_cf2fc1c462d08176ffb2378d5e0eb200
#
_entry.id   cf2fc1c462d08176ffb2378d5e0eb200
#
_cell.length_a   1.000
_cell.length_b   1.000
_cell.length_c   1.000
_cell.angle_alpha   90.00
_cell.angle_beta   90.00
_cell.angle_gamma   90.00
#
_symmetry.space_group_name_H-M   'P 1'
#
loop_
_entity.id
_entity.type
_entity.pdbx_description
1 polymer ?
#
loop_
_entity_poly.entity_id
_entity_poly.type
_entity_poly.pdbx_seq_one_letter_code
_entity_poly.pdbx_strand_id
1 'polypeptide(L)'
;MKHIIILGDGMADLPIQQLNGKTPLQYANKPIMDKLAREGRCGRLITVPEGFPPGSEVANTAILGYDLNKVYEGRGPLEAASIGYEMTEDDFAIRCNIITLENGRIITHNGGNLQTEDARVLIDYLNEHLAKDPDIVRKYGEGRVQFICGIQYRHLLVIKGGNKHIICNPPHDHPNEEWQPLLVSPENIERPYNQEDLETQARLSPTETAELLNELILKSQELLAKHPYNQEKAKRGERQANSIWPWSGGYRPSMQTLMEQYPQVKSGAVISAVDLIQGIGKYAGLRIIKVPGATGLADTNYEGKAQAAIEALKTDDFVFVHVEASDEAGHDGDLDLKIKTIEYLDQRLIKPIYEAITAKGEICTSSDEEVCIAVLPDHLTPVELRIHVGQPVPFLIWHKGIVADEVQQYDEVSCVNGSYGLLKLHEFMQALMEY
;
A
#
# COMPACT_ATOMS: atom_id res chain seq x y z
N MET A 1 10.00 25.66 -5.77
CA MET A 1 10.22 25.00 -4.47
C MET A 1 10.19 23.50 -4.70
N LYS A 2 10.97 22.69 -3.99
CA LYS A 2 10.92 21.24 -3.97
C LYS A 2 10.07 20.78 -2.78
N HIS A 3 9.44 19.60 -2.87
CA HIS A 3 8.52 19.12 -1.85
C HIS A 3 8.91 17.72 -1.39
N ILE A 4 8.88 17.47 -0.09
CA ILE A 4 9.02 16.12 0.46
C ILE A 4 7.90 15.82 1.44
N ILE A 5 7.25 14.67 1.24
CA ILE A 5 6.34 14.10 2.22
C ILE A 5 7.06 12.95 2.93
N ILE A 6 7.11 12.99 4.25
CA ILE A 6 7.64 11.93 5.10
C ILE A 6 6.46 11.32 5.85
N LEU A 7 6.18 10.07 5.56
CA LEU A 7 5.04 9.35 6.09
C LEU A 7 5.51 8.25 7.05
N GLY A 8 5.03 8.33 8.30
CA GLY A 8 5.13 7.25 9.27
C GLY A 8 3.83 6.49 9.32
N ASP A 9 3.78 5.32 8.65
CA ASP A 9 2.59 4.49 8.55
C ASP A 9 2.06 4.09 9.92
N GLY A 10 0.76 4.22 10.13
CA GLY A 10 0.10 3.88 11.38
C GLY A 10 0.65 4.59 12.63
N MET A 11 1.41 5.68 12.47
CA MET A 11 2.12 6.36 13.57
C MET A 11 1.15 6.96 14.60
N ALA A 12 -0.03 7.40 14.18
CA ALA A 12 -1.05 7.93 15.07
C ALA A 12 -1.74 6.83 15.88
N ASP A 13 -2.26 7.21 17.04
CA ASP A 13 -2.89 6.28 17.99
C ASP A 13 -3.95 6.97 18.83
N LEU A 14 -4.66 6.21 19.65
CA LEU A 14 -5.58 6.68 20.68
C LEU A 14 -4.85 6.94 22.01
N PRO A 15 -5.43 7.74 22.93
CA PRO A 15 -4.87 7.93 24.26
C PRO A 15 -4.81 6.61 25.04
N ILE A 16 -3.65 6.29 25.62
CA ILE A 16 -3.37 5.03 26.31
C ILE A 16 -3.22 5.25 27.80
N GLN A 17 -3.88 4.43 28.61
CA GLN A 17 -3.87 4.56 30.07
C GLN A 17 -2.45 4.41 30.65
N GLN A 18 -1.63 3.49 30.12
CA GLN A 18 -0.24 3.28 30.53
C GLN A 18 0.65 4.50 30.31
N LEU A 19 0.27 5.38 29.39
CA LEU A 19 0.95 6.64 29.10
C LEU A 19 0.27 7.86 29.81
N ASN A 20 -0.50 7.62 30.87
CA ASN A 20 -1.25 8.64 31.58
C ASN A 20 -2.25 9.40 30.65
N GLY A 21 -2.89 8.71 29.73
CA GLY A 21 -3.84 9.26 28.79
C GLY A 21 -3.23 10.00 27.61
N LYS A 22 -1.93 9.87 27.38
CA LYS A 22 -1.24 10.37 26.18
C LYS A 22 -1.28 9.35 25.07
N THR A 23 -1.18 9.82 23.83
CA THR A 23 -0.91 8.94 22.68
C THR A 23 0.58 8.60 22.63
N PRO A 24 0.98 7.52 21.92
CA PRO A 24 2.39 7.24 21.64
C PRO A 24 3.11 8.42 20.99
N LEU A 25 2.46 9.14 20.08
CA LEU A 25 3.01 10.31 19.41
C LEU A 25 3.23 11.49 20.38
N GLN A 26 2.33 11.69 21.37
CA GLN A 26 2.53 12.66 22.44
C GLN A 26 3.66 12.27 23.40
N TYR A 27 3.89 10.99 23.58
CA TYR A 27 4.84 10.45 24.56
C TYR A 27 6.27 10.34 24.01
N ALA A 28 6.41 10.00 22.73
CA ALA A 28 7.69 9.77 22.07
C ALA A 28 8.61 11.02 22.10
N ASN A 29 9.92 10.78 22.25
CA ASN A 29 10.93 11.82 22.17
C ASN A 29 11.28 12.12 20.70
N LYS A 30 10.61 13.13 20.12
CA LYS A 30 10.67 13.49 18.71
C LYS A 30 10.99 14.97 18.48
N PRO A 31 12.17 15.42 18.92
CA PRO A 31 12.53 16.86 18.97
C PRO A 31 12.53 17.55 17.61
N ILE A 32 12.76 16.83 16.51
CA ILE A 32 12.76 17.43 15.17
C ILE A 32 11.34 17.64 14.68
N MET A 33 10.45 16.64 14.81
CA MET A 33 9.02 16.83 14.48
C MET A 33 8.41 17.97 15.30
N ASP A 34 8.69 18.06 16.60
CA ASP A 34 8.21 19.13 17.45
C ASP A 34 8.82 20.51 17.07
N LYS A 35 10.07 20.53 16.62
CA LYS A 35 10.70 21.74 16.07
C LYS A 35 10.01 22.19 14.78
N LEU A 36 9.79 21.26 13.85
CA LEU A 36 9.10 21.55 12.59
C LEU A 36 7.67 22.03 12.81
N ALA A 37 6.97 21.49 13.82
CA ALA A 37 5.64 21.97 14.21
C ALA A 37 5.67 23.40 14.75
N ARG A 38 6.64 23.73 15.65
CA ARG A 38 6.80 25.10 16.21
C ARG A 38 7.19 26.13 15.17
N GLU A 39 7.94 25.74 14.17
CA GLU A 39 8.47 26.64 13.14
C GLU A 39 7.63 26.58 11.85
N GLY A 40 6.64 25.71 11.78
CA GLY A 40 5.78 25.45 10.65
C GLY A 40 4.30 25.69 10.93
N ARG A 41 3.46 25.03 10.19
CA ARG A 41 2.00 25.08 10.35
C ARG A 41 1.45 23.65 10.39
N CYS A 42 0.48 23.45 11.26
CA CYS A 42 -0.14 22.15 11.49
C CYS A 42 -1.63 22.12 11.12
N GLY A 43 -2.16 20.93 11.04
CA GLY A 43 -3.57 20.65 10.84
C GLY A 43 -3.88 19.17 11.02
N ARG A 44 -5.09 18.80 10.65
CA ARG A 44 -5.54 17.40 10.59
C ARG A 44 -6.05 17.10 9.19
N LEU A 45 -5.88 15.85 8.77
CA LEU A 45 -6.29 15.37 7.44
C LEU A 45 -7.21 14.15 7.58
N ILE A 46 -8.33 14.15 6.85
CA ILE A 46 -9.13 12.95 6.62
C ILE A 46 -8.49 12.18 5.47
N THR A 47 -7.74 11.14 5.79
CA THR A 47 -7.06 10.27 4.83
C THR A 47 -7.93 9.09 4.39
N VAL A 48 -8.88 8.69 5.22
CA VAL A 48 -9.84 7.62 4.94
C VAL A 48 -11.24 8.25 4.86
N PRO A 49 -11.74 8.56 3.67
CA PRO A 49 -13.10 9.08 3.49
C PRO A 49 -14.16 8.06 3.88
N GLU A 50 -15.36 8.56 4.19
CA GLU A 50 -16.51 7.72 4.49
C GLU A 50 -16.83 6.77 3.32
N GLY A 51 -17.10 5.51 3.64
CA GLY A 51 -17.40 4.46 2.65
C GLY A 51 -16.17 3.69 2.15
N PHE A 52 -14.96 4.08 2.53
CA PHE A 52 -13.74 3.34 2.20
C PHE A 52 -13.20 2.59 3.42
N PRO A 53 -12.62 1.39 3.23
CA PRO A 53 -11.96 0.68 4.31
C PRO A 53 -10.72 1.45 4.78
N PRO A 54 -10.43 1.50 6.07
CA PRO A 54 -9.17 2.03 6.55
C PRO A 54 -8.02 1.12 6.12
N GLY A 55 -7.13 1.64 5.28
CA GLY A 55 -5.98 0.90 4.75
C GLY A 55 -5.01 1.84 4.05
N SER A 56 -3.74 1.43 4.01
CA SER A 56 -2.67 2.26 3.45
C SER A 56 -2.89 2.59 1.97
N GLU A 57 -3.51 1.70 1.19
CA GLU A 57 -3.86 1.96 -0.21
C GLU A 57 -4.85 3.11 -0.37
N VAL A 58 -5.85 3.18 0.50
CA VAL A 58 -6.85 4.25 0.53
C VAL A 58 -6.21 5.55 1.01
N ALA A 59 -5.56 5.49 2.17
CA ALA A 59 -5.01 6.68 2.83
C ALA A 59 -3.87 7.33 2.03
N ASN A 60 -2.92 6.55 1.52
CA ASN A 60 -1.81 7.10 0.74
C ASN A 60 -2.26 7.67 -0.62
N THR A 61 -3.28 7.06 -1.26
CA THR A 61 -3.89 7.60 -2.48
C THR A 61 -4.58 8.95 -2.20
N ALA A 62 -5.30 9.05 -1.08
CA ALA A 62 -5.93 10.30 -0.65
C ALA A 62 -4.91 11.38 -0.28
N ILE A 63 -3.81 11.03 0.41
CA ILE A 63 -2.73 11.96 0.77
C ILE A 63 -2.11 12.58 -0.49
N LEU A 64 -1.93 11.79 -1.56
CA LEU A 64 -1.44 12.30 -2.85
C LEU A 64 -2.49 13.11 -3.64
N GLY A 65 -3.65 13.37 -3.06
CA GLY A 65 -4.67 14.27 -3.59
C GLY A 65 -5.63 13.65 -4.61
N TYR A 66 -5.65 12.32 -4.73
CA TYR A 66 -6.54 11.64 -5.66
C TYR A 66 -7.97 11.47 -5.11
N ASP A 67 -8.94 11.59 -6.00
CA ASP A 67 -10.35 11.24 -5.71
C ASP A 67 -10.52 9.72 -5.77
N LEU A 68 -10.62 9.10 -4.61
CA LEU A 68 -10.73 7.65 -4.47
C LEU A 68 -11.95 7.07 -5.22
N ASN A 69 -13.05 7.80 -5.32
CA ASN A 69 -14.23 7.35 -6.07
C ASN A 69 -13.94 7.16 -7.57
N LYS A 70 -12.87 7.78 -8.08
CA LYS A 70 -12.47 7.70 -9.50
C LYS A 70 -11.31 6.75 -9.74
N VAL A 71 -10.41 6.62 -8.76
CA VAL A 71 -9.12 5.94 -8.99
C VAL A 71 -8.94 4.65 -8.18
N TYR A 72 -9.74 4.43 -7.14
CA TYR A 72 -9.57 3.25 -6.30
C TYR A 72 -10.09 2.00 -7.02
N GLU A 73 -9.19 1.10 -7.34
CA GLU A 73 -9.47 -0.15 -8.07
C GLU A 73 -9.08 -1.42 -7.28
N GLY A 74 -8.76 -1.27 -5.97
CA GLY A 74 -8.29 -2.39 -5.15
C GLY A 74 -6.76 -2.57 -5.21
N ARG A 75 -6.26 -3.65 -4.56
CA ARG A 75 -4.83 -3.88 -4.37
C ARG A 75 -4.13 -4.54 -5.57
N GLY A 76 -4.83 -5.37 -6.33
CA GLY A 76 -4.24 -6.11 -7.45
C GLY A 76 -3.50 -5.23 -8.45
N PRO A 77 -4.12 -4.17 -8.98
CA PRO A 77 -3.45 -3.24 -9.89
C PRO A 77 -2.22 -2.55 -9.29
N LEU A 78 -2.26 -2.20 -8.01
CA LEU A 78 -1.12 -1.55 -7.34
C LEU A 78 0.07 -2.49 -7.21
N GLU A 79 -0.18 -3.76 -6.88
CA GLU A 79 0.85 -4.79 -6.86
C GLU A 79 1.38 -5.09 -8.27
N ALA A 80 0.52 -5.09 -9.29
CA ALA A 80 0.95 -5.20 -10.68
C ALA A 80 1.99 -4.14 -11.04
N ALA A 81 1.71 -2.88 -10.70
CA ALA A 81 2.62 -1.78 -10.94
C ALA A 81 3.95 -1.92 -10.20
N SER A 82 3.91 -2.36 -8.93
CA SER A 82 5.10 -2.56 -8.09
C SER A 82 6.04 -3.62 -8.64
N ILE A 83 5.52 -4.76 -9.08
CA ILE A 83 6.32 -5.84 -9.67
C ILE A 83 6.76 -5.57 -11.11
N GLY A 84 6.38 -4.43 -11.69
CA GLY A 84 6.75 -4.00 -13.02
C GLY A 84 5.86 -4.53 -14.14
N TYR A 85 4.70 -5.10 -13.81
CA TYR A 85 3.71 -5.47 -14.82
C TYR A 85 2.95 -4.23 -15.29
N GLU A 86 3.00 -3.96 -16.59
CA GLU A 86 2.29 -2.85 -17.21
C GLU A 86 0.90 -3.32 -17.67
N MET A 87 -0.11 -2.99 -16.89
CA MET A 87 -1.49 -3.33 -17.19
C MET A 87 -1.98 -2.57 -18.43
N THR A 88 -2.63 -3.30 -19.32
CA THR A 88 -3.43 -2.74 -20.42
C THR A 88 -4.85 -2.43 -19.94
N GLU A 89 -5.65 -1.78 -20.78
CA GLU A 89 -7.06 -1.47 -20.47
C GLU A 89 -7.94 -2.71 -20.34
N ASP A 90 -7.52 -3.82 -20.96
CA ASP A 90 -8.25 -5.09 -20.92
C ASP A 90 -7.87 -5.99 -19.73
N ASP A 91 -6.84 -5.62 -18.96
CA ASP A 91 -6.38 -6.44 -17.86
C ASP A 91 -7.22 -6.22 -16.60
N PHE A 92 -7.71 -7.31 -16.05
CA PHE A 92 -8.19 -7.41 -14.69
C PHE A 92 -7.11 -8.09 -13.86
N ALA A 93 -6.46 -7.33 -12.98
CA ALA A 93 -5.40 -7.83 -12.11
C ALA A 93 -5.94 -8.09 -10.70
N ILE A 94 -5.71 -9.28 -10.18
CA ILE A 94 -6.19 -9.71 -8.87
C ILE A 94 -5.05 -10.33 -8.07
N ARG A 95 -4.91 -9.97 -6.78
CA ARG A 95 -3.99 -10.67 -5.89
C ARG A 95 -4.31 -12.15 -5.88
N CYS A 96 -3.27 -12.97 -5.85
CA CYS A 96 -3.41 -14.42 -5.85
C CYS A 96 -2.43 -15.03 -4.86
N ASN A 97 -2.91 -15.36 -3.68
CA ASN A 97 -2.08 -16.08 -2.72
C ASN A 97 -1.98 -17.56 -3.12
N ILE A 98 -0.85 -18.20 -2.81
CA ILE A 98 -0.81 -19.66 -2.68
C ILE A 98 -1.00 -19.98 -1.19
N ILE A 99 -2.06 -20.72 -0.88
CA ILE A 99 -2.50 -21.00 0.49
C ILE A 99 -2.40 -22.49 0.83
N THR A 100 -2.60 -22.84 2.11
CA THR A 100 -2.73 -24.21 2.57
C THR A 100 -4.17 -24.54 2.92
N LEU A 101 -4.71 -25.54 2.25
CA LEU A 101 -6.00 -26.15 2.57
C LEU A 101 -5.80 -27.56 3.16
N GLU A 102 -6.48 -27.86 4.26
CA GLU A 102 -6.53 -29.21 4.86
C GLU A 102 -7.94 -29.50 5.38
N ASN A 103 -8.43 -30.69 5.17
CA ASN A 103 -9.75 -31.14 5.65
C ASN A 103 -10.90 -30.18 5.31
N GLY A 104 -10.87 -29.55 4.11
CA GLY A 104 -11.89 -28.61 3.67
C GLY A 104 -11.81 -27.21 4.29
N ARG A 105 -10.70 -26.88 4.97
CA ARG A 105 -10.53 -25.60 5.67
C ARG A 105 -9.29 -24.84 5.22
N ILE A 106 -9.32 -23.50 5.34
CA ILE A 106 -8.16 -22.64 5.15
C ILE A 106 -7.28 -22.74 6.40
N ILE A 107 -6.13 -23.37 6.32
CA ILE A 107 -5.21 -23.54 7.45
C ILE A 107 -4.27 -22.37 7.57
N THR A 108 -3.72 -21.90 6.44
CA THR A 108 -2.87 -20.72 6.42
C THR A 108 -2.95 -20.03 5.06
N HIS A 109 -2.97 -18.70 5.09
CA HIS A 109 -2.98 -17.84 3.92
C HIS A 109 -1.60 -17.72 3.24
N ASN A 110 -0.53 -18.29 3.85
CA ASN A 110 0.85 -18.12 3.43
C ASN A 110 1.51 -19.39 2.86
N GLY A 111 0.70 -20.41 2.50
CA GLY A 111 1.20 -21.64 1.87
C GLY A 111 2.19 -22.43 2.71
N GLY A 112 2.07 -22.40 4.06
CA GLY A 112 3.00 -23.05 4.96
C GLY A 112 4.39 -22.36 4.98
N ASN A 113 4.42 -21.04 4.99
CA ASN A 113 5.62 -20.19 4.91
C ASN A 113 6.40 -20.37 3.59
N LEU A 114 5.68 -20.38 2.48
CA LEU A 114 6.23 -20.51 1.14
C LEU A 114 7.30 -19.45 0.88
N GLN A 115 8.50 -19.87 0.44
CA GLN A 115 9.58 -18.98 0.08
C GLN A 115 9.51 -18.58 -1.39
N THR A 116 10.09 -17.43 -1.75
CA THR A 116 9.96 -16.85 -3.10
C THR A 116 10.50 -17.77 -4.19
N GLU A 117 11.62 -18.46 -3.94
CA GLU A 117 12.25 -19.37 -4.89
C GLU A 117 11.34 -20.56 -5.19
N ASP A 118 10.74 -21.15 -4.16
CA ASP A 118 9.79 -22.27 -4.28
C ASP A 118 8.49 -21.82 -4.95
N ALA A 119 8.01 -20.64 -4.59
CA ALA A 119 6.82 -20.04 -5.18
C ALA A 119 6.98 -19.83 -6.69
N ARG A 120 8.15 -19.40 -7.15
CA ARG A 120 8.44 -19.22 -8.57
C ARG A 120 8.24 -20.53 -9.35
N VAL A 121 8.73 -21.63 -8.81
CA VAL A 121 8.57 -22.96 -9.43
C VAL A 121 7.09 -23.34 -9.53
N LEU A 122 6.30 -23.07 -8.47
CA LEU A 122 4.86 -23.35 -8.48
C LEU A 122 4.08 -22.44 -9.45
N ILE A 123 4.44 -21.15 -9.53
CA ILE A 123 3.81 -20.20 -10.47
C ILE A 123 4.14 -20.54 -11.91
N ASP A 124 5.38 -20.92 -12.23
CA ASP A 124 5.77 -21.36 -13.57
C ASP A 124 4.98 -22.63 -13.96
N TYR A 125 4.84 -23.57 -13.02
CA TYR A 125 4.05 -24.78 -13.23
C TYR A 125 2.55 -24.47 -13.47
N LEU A 126 1.97 -23.52 -12.73
CA LEU A 126 0.58 -23.07 -12.96
C LEU A 126 0.42 -22.39 -14.32
N ASN A 127 1.38 -21.59 -14.76
CA ASN A 127 1.35 -21.00 -16.11
C ASN A 127 1.43 -22.05 -17.21
N GLU A 128 2.19 -23.12 -17.01
CA GLU A 128 2.34 -24.17 -18.01
C GLU A 128 1.13 -25.11 -18.07
N HIS A 129 0.55 -25.47 -16.94
CA HIS A 129 -0.44 -26.52 -16.84
C HIS A 129 -1.87 -26.02 -16.55
N LEU A 130 -2.04 -24.88 -15.88
CA LEU A 130 -3.35 -24.34 -15.56
C LEU A 130 -3.77 -23.21 -16.50
N ALA A 131 -2.92 -22.22 -16.74
CA ALA A 131 -3.25 -21.11 -17.64
C ALA A 131 -3.41 -21.58 -19.10
N LYS A 132 -2.76 -22.69 -19.48
CA LYS A 132 -2.85 -23.34 -20.79
C LYS A 132 -3.69 -24.63 -20.77
N ASP A 133 -4.44 -24.88 -19.71
CA ASP A 133 -5.34 -26.03 -19.62
C ASP A 133 -6.31 -26.04 -20.82
N PRO A 134 -6.43 -27.15 -21.55
CA PRO A 134 -7.27 -27.22 -22.77
C PRO A 134 -8.74 -26.86 -22.56
N ASP A 135 -9.30 -27.16 -21.38
CA ASP A 135 -10.70 -26.83 -21.08
C ASP A 135 -10.84 -25.33 -20.78
N ILE A 136 -9.88 -24.73 -20.06
CA ILE A 136 -9.81 -23.27 -19.81
C ILE A 136 -9.67 -22.53 -21.14
N VAL A 137 -8.71 -22.93 -21.97
CA VAL A 137 -8.46 -22.30 -23.28
C VAL A 137 -9.69 -22.44 -24.20
N ARG A 138 -10.33 -23.60 -24.24
CA ARG A 138 -11.53 -23.83 -25.07
C ARG A 138 -12.72 -22.99 -24.61
N LYS A 139 -12.91 -22.83 -23.27
CA LYS A 139 -14.07 -22.12 -22.69
C LYS A 139 -13.88 -20.60 -22.69
N TYR A 140 -12.68 -20.10 -22.39
CA TYR A 140 -12.42 -18.69 -22.12
C TYR A 140 -11.47 -18.01 -23.12
N GLY A 141 -10.77 -18.76 -23.94
CA GLY A 141 -9.81 -18.27 -24.95
C GLY A 141 -8.35 -18.40 -24.53
N GLU A 142 -7.49 -18.52 -25.52
CA GLU A 142 -6.03 -18.60 -25.34
C GLU A 142 -5.47 -17.26 -24.83
N GLY A 143 -4.47 -17.33 -23.90
CA GLY A 143 -3.83 -16.14 -23.32
C GLY A 143 -4.73 -15.33 -22.38
N ARG A 144 -5.89 -15.89 -21.98
CA ARG A 144 -6.83 -15.24 -21.05
C ARG A 144 -6.28 -15.11 -19.63
N VAL A 145 -5.51 -16.10 -19.19
CA VAL A 145 -5.03 -16.28 -17.82
C VAL A 145 -3.52 -16.19 -17.79
N GLN A 146 -2.97 -15.39 -16.86
CA GLN A 146 -1.54 -15.31 -16.61
C GLN A 146 -1.25 -15.16 -15.12
N PHE A 147 -0.39 -16.02 -14.57
CA PHE A 147 0.12 -15.91 -13.22
C PHE A 147 1.47 -15.18 -13.22
N ILE A 148 1.67 -14.22 -12.32
CA ILE A 148 2.92 -13.47 -12.19
C ILE A 148 3.46 -13.69 -10.79
N CYS A 149 4.71 -14.16 -10.70
CA CYS A 149 5.36 -14.44 -9.43
C CYS A 149 5.69 -13.14 -8.71
N GLY A 150 5.17 -13.00 -7.50
CA GLY A 150 5.53 -11.96 -6.54
C GLY A 150 6.48 -12.49 -5.47
N ILE A 151 6.30 -12.05 -4.23
CA ILE A 151 7.16 -12.38 -3.09
C ILE A 151 6.47 -13.42 -2.20
N GLN A 152 7.18 -14.50 -1.86
CA GLN A 152 6.70 -15.56 -0.99
C GLN A 152 5.37 -16.16 -1.53
N TYR A 153 4.31 -16.09 -0.75
CA TYR A 153 2.98 -16.60 -1.08
C TYR A 153 2.09 -15.61 -1.86
N ARG A 154 2.55 -14.36 -2.03
CA ARG A 154 1.81 -13.26 -2.66
C ARG A 154 2.16 -13.14 -4.12
N HIS A 155 1.21 -13.42 -4.99
CA HIS A 155 1.35 -13.38 -6.44
C HIS A 155 0.22 -12.58 -7.06
N LEU A 156 0.31 -12.36 -8.36
CA LEU A 156 -0.71 -11.71 -9.15
C LEU A 156 -1.28 -12.69 -10.17
N LEU A 157 -2.59 -12.64 -10.34
CA LEU A 157 -3.30 -13.31 -11.42
C LEU A 157 -3.90 -12.23 -12.32
N VAL A 158 -3.60 -12.27 -13.60
CA VAL A 158 -4.15 -11.38 -14.61
C VAL A 158 -5.13 -12.16 -15.47
N ILE A 159 -6.36 -11.64 -15.58
CA ILE A 159 -7.41 -12.15 -16.45
C ILE A 159 -7.69 -11.10 -17.52
N LYS A 160 -7.33 -11.35 -18.77
CA LYS A 160 -7.67 -10.45 -19.87
C LYS A 160 -9.19 -10.43 -20.09
N GLY A 161 -9.76 -9.23 -20.09
CA GLY A 161 -11.21 -9.04 -20.19
C GLY A 161 -11.99 -9.56 -18.98
N GLY A 162 -11.33 -9.80 -17.82
CA GLY A 162 -12.03 -10.14 -16.58
C GLY A 162 -12.88 -9.01 -16.04
N ASN A 163 -13.84 -9.32 -15.17
CA ASN A 163 -14.77 -8.36 -14.60
C ASN A 163 -14.49 -8.14 -13.09
N LYS A 164 -14.41 -6.88 -12.67
CA LYS A 164 -14.14 -6.52 -11.27
C LYS A 164 -15.35 -6.64 -10.34
N HIS A 165 -16.55 -6.71 -10.89
CA HIS A 165 -17.80 -6.82 -10.11
C HIS A 165 -18.04 -8.22 -9.59
N ILE A 166 -17.10 -8.68 -8.76
CA ILE A 166 -17.10 -9.98 -8.10
C ILE A 166 -16.80 -9.81 -6.62
N ILE A 167 -17.33 -10.70 -5.81
CA ILE A 167 -17.07 -10.77 -4.37
C ILE A 167 -16.00 -11.82 -4.13
N CYS A 168 -14.91 -11.41 -3.50
CA CYS A 168 -13.79 -12.26 -3.10
C CYS A 168 -13.57 -12.14 -1.60
N ASN A 169 -13.15 -13.22 -0.97
CA ASN A 169 -12.89 -13.28 0.47
C ASN A 169 -11.38 -13.37 0.73
N PRO A 170 -10.75 -12.37 1.41
CA PRO A 170 -9.33 -12.43 1.75
C PRO A 170 -9.02 -13.64 2.64
N PRO A 171 -8.04 -14.50 2.32
CA PRO A 171 -7.84 -15.77 3.04
C PRO A 171 -7.32 -15.58 4.47
N HIS A 172 -6.76 -14.43 4.80
CA HIS A 172 -6.28 -14.09 6.15
C HIS A 172 -7.41 -13.70 7.11
N ASP A 173 -8.58 -13.34 6.60
CA ASP A 173 -9.76 -13.01 7.41
C ASP A 173 -10.56 -14.27 7.81
N HIS A 174 -10.26 -15.41 7.18
CA HIS A 174 -11.00 -16.68 7.33
C HIS A 174 -10.12 -17.85 7.81
N PRO A 175 -9.29 -17.68 8.86
CA PRO A 175 -8.43 -18.75 9.34
C PRO A 175 -9.28 -19.88 9.92
N ASN A 176 -9.00 -21.11 9.52
CA ASN A 176 -9.69 -22.33 9.94
C ASN A 176 -11.18 -22.41 9.59
N GLU A 177 -11.66 -21.63 8.62
CA GLU A 177 -13.01 -21.70 8.08
C GLU A 177 -13.10 -22.67 6.88
N GLU A 178 -14.29 -23.16 6.58
CA GLU A 178 -14.57 -23.94 5.38
C GLU A 178 -14.39 -23.06 4.14
N TRP A 179 -13.60 -23.53 3.17
CA TRP A 179 -13.25 -22.71 2.01
C TRP A 179 -14.35 -22.67 0.92
N GLN A 180 -15.20 -23.71 0.80
CA GLN A 180 -16.18 -23.78 -0.26
C GLN A 180 -17.21 -22.62 -0.25
N PRO A 181 -17.72 -22.20 0.91
CA PRO A 181 -18.63 -21.04 0.97
C PRO A 181 -17.94 -19.70 0.64
N LEU A 182 -16.60 -19.66 0.66
CA LEU A 182 -15.80 -18.47 0.41
C LEU A 182 -15.35 -18.31 -1.04
N LEU A 183 -15.79 -19.22 -1.93
CA LEU A 183 -15.52 -19.12 -3.36
C LEU A 183 -16.04 -17.80 -3.94
N VAL A 184 -15.43 -17.39 -5.05
CA VAL A 184 -15.78 -16.15 -5.74
C VAL A 184 -17.23 -16.19 -6.24
N SER A 185 -17.97 -15.13 -6.02
CA SER A 185 -19.34 -14.96 -6.51
C SER A 185 -19.49 -13.64 -7.29
N PRO A 186 -20.43 -13.58 -8.24
CA PRO A 186 -20.73 -12.32 -8.90
C PRO A 186 -21.34 -11.33 -7.90
N GLU A 187 -20.99 -10.06 -8.04
CA GLU A 187 -21.64 -8.99 -7.30
C GLU A 187 -23.09 -8.82 -7.77
N ASN A 188 -24.03 -8.70 -6.82
CA ASN A 188 -25.44 -8.52 -7.15
C ASN A 188 -25.71 -7.05 -7.49
N ILE A 189 -25.51 -6.68 -8.74
CA ILE A 189 -25.73 -5.32 -9.22
C ILE A 189 -27.21 -5.19 -9.62
N GLU A 190 -27.97 -4.45 -8.83
CA GLU A 190 -29.40 -4.15 -9.09
C GLU A 190 -29.62 -3.27 -10.36
N ARG A 191 -28.57 -2.73 -10.96
CA ARG A 191 -28.66 -1.94 -12.19
C ARG A 191 -28.23 -2.81 -13.38
N PRO A 192 -29.01 -2.82 -14.46
CA PRO A 192 -28.52 -3.40 -15.71
C PRO A 192 -27.24 -2.65 -16.09
N TYR A 193 -26.20 -3.40 -16.49
CA TYR A 193 -24.97 -2.85 -17.05
C TYR A 193 -25.33 -1.75 -18.04
N ASN A 194 -24.77 -0.56 -17.86
CA ASN A 194 -24.86 0.46 -18.89
C ASN A 194 -24.19 -0.10 -20.15
N GLN A 195 -24.78 0.16 -21.29
CA GLN A 195 -24.27 -0.29 -22.59
C GLN A 195 -22.82 0.19 -22.84
N GLU A 196 -22.37 1.26 -22.16
CA GLU A 196 -20.98 1.78 -22.16
C GLU A 196 -19.98 0.82 -21.49
N ASP A 197 -20.41 -0.02 -20.52
CA ASP A 197 -19.55 -1.06 -19.94
C ASP A 197 -19.44 -2.30 -20.86
N LEU A 198 -20.28 -2.40 -21.87
CA LEU A 198 -20.32 -3.47 -22.88
C LEU A 198 -19.55 -3.16 -24.17
N GLU A 199 -19.00 -1.96 -24.31
CA GLU A 199 -18.32 -1.54 -25.55
C GLU A 199 -16.98 -2.23 -25.83
N THR A 200 -16.47 -3.02 -24.91
CA THR A 200 -15.41 -3.99 -25.23
C THR A 200 -16.02 -5.39 -25.33
N GLN A 201 -16.37 -5.81 -26.52
CA GLN A 201 -16.91 -7.14 -26.88
C GLN A 201 -16.03 -8.34 -26.42
N ALA A 202 -15.01 -8.13 -25.61
CA ALA A 202 -14.08 -9.12 -25.10
C ALA A 202 -14.11 -9.32 -23.59
N ARG A 203 -14.92 -8.57 -22.83
CA ARG A 203 -14.98 -8.69 -21.36
C ARG A 203 -15.95 -9.80 -20.94
N LEU A 204 -15.48 -10.62 -19.99
CA LEU A 204 -16.34 -11.60 -19.32
C LEU A 204 -17.37 -10.88 -18.45
N SER A 205 -18.56 -11.45 -18.32
CA SER A 205 -19.52 -11.01 -17.30
C SER A 205 -18.99 -11.27 -15.88
N PRO A 206 -19.57 -10.67 -14.83
CA PRO A 206 -19.23 -11.01 -13.45
C PRO A 206 -19.36 -12.49 -13.16
N THR A 207 -20.42 -13.14 -13.66
CA THR A 207 -20.67 -14.57 -13.49
C THR A 207 -19.58 -15.41 -14.16
N GLU A 208 -19.24 -15.12 -15.42
CA GLU A 208 -18.19 -15.85 -16.14
C GLU A 208 -16.81 -15.65 -15.48
N THR A 209 -16.53 -14.45 -14.96
CA THR A 209 -15.27 -14.19 -14.23
C THR A 209 -15.22 -14.98 -12.93
N ALA A 210 -16.31 -15.01 -12.16
CA ALA A 210 -16.40 -15.81 -10.94
C ALA A 210 -16.25 -17.30 -11.21
N GLU A 211 -16.92 -17.81 -12.26
CA GLU A 211 -16.81 -19.22 -12.70
C GLU A 211 -15.36 -19.55 -13.09
N LEU A 212 -14.71 -18.71 -13.90
CA LEU A 212 -13.31 -18.90 -14.28
C LEU A 212 -12.39 -18.95 -13.06
N LEU A 213 -12.49 -17.99 -12.15
CA LEU A 213 -11.66 -17.95 -10.94
C LEU A 213 -11.88 -19.20 -10.06
N ASN A 214 -13.13 -19.64 -9.90
CA ASN A 214 -13.43 -20.84 -9.13
C ASN A 214 -12.90 -22.11 -9.82
N GLU A 215 -12.99 -22.20 -11.14
CA GLU A 215 -12.43 -23.31 -11.92
C GLU A 215 -10.90 -23.35 -11.78
N LEU A 216 -10.23 -22.18 -11.80
CA LEU A 216 -8.79 -22.07 -11.55
C LEU A 216 -8.43 -22.50 -10.12
N ILE A 217 -9.20 -22.09 -9.09
CA ILE A 217 -8.99 -22.51 -7.69
C ILE A 217 -9.05 -24.05 -7.61
N LEU A 218 -10.11 -24.66 -8.11
CA LEU A 218 -10.33 -26.12 -8.03
C LEU A 218 -9.25 -26.90 -8.77
N LYS A 219 -8.96 -26.54 -10.04
CA LYS A 219 -7.91 -27.19 -10.83
C LYS A 219 -6.51 -26.99 -10.22
N SER A 220 -6.25 -25.85 -9.59
CA SER A 220 -4.98 -25.61 -8.91
C SER A 220 -4.73 -26.61 -7.76
N GLN A 221 -5.77 -26.96 -7.02
CA GLN A 221 -5.66 -27.95 -5.92
C GLN A 221 -5.21 -29.31 -6.45
N GLU A 222 -5.78 -29.75 -7.59
CA GLU A 222 -5.40 -31.03 -8.21
C GLU A 222 -3.97 -31.01 -8.75
N LEU A 223 -3.56 -29.91 -9.37
CA LEU A 223 -2.23 -29.76 -9.95
C LEU A 223 -1.15 -29.63 -8.87
N LEU A 224 -1.37 -28.75 -7.90
CA LEU A 224 -0.40 -28.48 -6.84
C LEU A 224 -0.22 -29.68 -5.89
N ALA A 225 -1.28 -30.46 -5.64
CA ALA A 225 -1.16 -31.70 -4.86
C ALA A 225 -0.23 -32.74 -5.51
N LYS A 226 -0.16 -32.75 -6.85
CA LYS A 226 0.71 -33.66 -7.62
C LYS A 226 2.13 -33.14 -7.82
N HIS A 227 2.36 -31.84 -7.52
CA HIS A 227 3.67 -31.23 -7.72
C HIS A 227 4.72 -31.81 -6.75
N PRO A 228 5.96 -32.12 -7.23
CA PRO A 228 7.01 -32.73 -6.38
C PRO A 228 7.30 -31.95 -5.10
N TYR A 229 7.30 -30.64 -5.14
CA TYR A 229 7.47 -29.77 -3.97
C TYR A 229 6.49 -30.11 -2.84
N ASN A 230 5.18 -30.20 -3.16
CA ASN A 230 4.16 -30.50 -2.17
C ASN A 230 4.20 -31.98 -1.73
N GLN A 231 4.56 -32.90 -2.63
CA GLN A 231 4.76 -34.30 -2.27
C GLN A 231 5.90 -34.50 -1.27
N GLU A 232 7.01 -33.76 -1.43
CA GLU A 232 8.11 -33.78 -0.47
C GLU A 232 7.72 -33.18 0.87
N LYS A 233 6.98 -32.07 0.88
CA LYS A 233 6.43 -31.49 2.10
C LYS A 233 5.50 -32.45 2.83
N ALA A 234 4.61 -33.14 2.09
CA ALA A 234 3.72 -34.16 2.66
C ALA A 234 4.48 -35.30 3.33
N LYS A 235 5.56 -35.83 2.69
CA LYS A 235 6.41 -36.89 3.27
C LYS A 235 7.07 -36.47 4.58
N ARG A 236 7.37 -35.16 4.73
CA ARG A 236 7.96 -34.60 5.94
C ARG A 236 6.93 -34.16 6.98
N GLY A 237 5.64 -34.32 6.71
CA GLY A 237 4.57 -33.84 7.59
C GLY A 237 4.47 -32.32 7.66
N GLU A 238 5.00 -31.61 6.66
CA GLU A 238 4.94 -30.16 6.55
C GLU A 238 3.69 -29.69 5.78
N ARG A 239 3.25 -28.47 6.06
CA ARG A 239 2.13 -27.84 5.35
C ARG A 239 2.44 -27.63 3.88
N GLN A 240 1.51 -27.94 3.03
CA GLN A 240 1.61 -27.83 1.58
C GLN A 240 1.09 -26.47 1.08
N ALA A 241 1.67 -25.95 0.01
CA ALA A 241 1.18 -24.82 -0.75
C ALA A 241 0.27 -25.37 -1.89
N ASN A 242 -0.99 -25.67 -1.56
CA ASN A 242 -1.82 -26.58 -2.36
C ASN A 242 -3.07 -25.97 -3.01
N SER A 243 -3.29 -24.67 -2.89
CA SER A 243 -4.37 -23.98 -3.60
C SER A 243 -3.98 -22.54 -3.92
N ILE A 244 -4.37 -22.03 -5.08
CA ILE A 244 -4.41 -20.59 -5.30
C ILE A 244 -5.64 -19.99 -4.60
N TRP A 245 -5.55 -18.69 -4.27
CA TRP A 245 -6.67 -17.96 -3.68
C TRP A 245 -6.66 -16.50 -4.16
N PRO A 246 -7.46 -16.17 -5.21
CA PRO A 246 -7.56 -14.82 -5.74
C PRO A 246 -8.46 -13.93 -4.87
N TRP A 247 -8.05 -12.66 -4.67
CA TRP A 247 -8.79 -11.66 -3.90
C TRP A 247 -8.31 -10.23 -4.20
N SER A 248 -9.16 -9.22 -3.96
CA SER A 248 -8.87 -7.78 -4.16
C SER A 248 -8.34 -7.45 -5.56
N GLY A 249 -9.17 -7.70 -6.56
CA GLY A 249 -8.89 -7.41 -7.96
C GLY A 249 -9.42 -6.05 -8.40
N GLY A 250 -8.89 -5.57 -9.54
CA GLY A 250 -9.35 -4.33 -10.18
C GLY A 250 -8.75 -4.11 -11.55
N TYR A 251 -9.14 -3.01 -12.17
CA TYR A 251 -8.61 -2.56 -13.45
C TYR A 251 -7.40 -1.63 -13.25
N ARG A 252 -6.74 -1.26 -14.33
CA ARG A 252 -5.70 -0.23 -14.28
C ARG A 252 -6.32 1.07 -13.75
N PRO A 253 -5.80 1.65 -12.64
CA PRO A 253 -6.30 2.90 -12.12
C PRO A 253 -6.17 4.04 -13.12
N SER A 254 -7.25 4.82 -13.29
CA SER A 254 -7.23 6.03 -14.12
C SER A 254 -6.67 7.20 -13.31
N MET A 255 -5.37 7.13 -12.99
CA MET A 255 -4.66 8.15 -12.23
C MET A 255 -3.90 9.09 -13.18
N GLN A 256 -4.16 10.39 -13.07
CA GLN A 256 -3.26 11.39 -13.64
C GLN A 256 -1.96 11.40 -12.84
N THR A 257 -0.84 11.58 -13.51
CA THR A 257 0.44 11.74 -12.81
C THR A 257 0.46 13.02 -11.98
N LEU A 258 1.29 13.08 -10.94
CA LEU A 258 1.46 14.32 -10.16
C LEU A 258 1.96 15.48 -11.02
N MET A 259 2.77 15.21 -12.05
CA MET A 259 3.25 16.20 -13.00
C MET A 259 2.13 16.78 -13.88
N GLU A 260 1.10 15.98 -14.18
CA GLU A 260 -0.11 16.46 -14.90
C GLU A 260 -1.02 17.28 -13.99
N GLN A 261 -1.14 16.91 -12.70
CA GLN A 261 -1.97 17.63 -11.73
C GLN A 261 -1.30 18.91 -11.23
N TYR A 262 0.03 18.89 -11.04
CA TYR A 262 0.85 19.97 -10.51
C TYR A 262 1.99 20.31 -11.49
N PRO A 263 1.75 21.18 -12.49
CA PRO A 263 2.72 21.46 -13.55
C PRO A 263 4.06 22.04 -13.08
N GLN A 264 4.14 22.55 -11.86
CA GLN A 264 5.40 22.99 -11.21
C GLN A 264 6.31 21.83 -10.84
N VAL A 265 5.77 20.61 -10.63
CA VAL A 265 6.52 19.38 -10.39
C VAL A 265 6.91 18.79 -11.74
N LYS A 266 8.20 18.66 -12.03
CA LYS A 266 8.71 18.09 -13.30
C LYS A 266 9.15 16.65 -13.15
N SER A 267 9.57 16.26 -11.95
CA SER A 267 10.01 14.91 -11.63
C SER A 267 9.74 14.58 -10.16
N GLY A 268 9.65 13.30 -9.85
CA GLY A 268 9.45 12.87 -8.48
C GLY A 268 9.84 11.42 -8.24
N ALA A 269 10.03 11.10 -6.96
CA ALA A 269 10.46 9.78 -6.51
C ALA A 269 9.62 9.29 -5.32
N VAL A 270 9.45 7.97 -5.23
CA VAL A 270 8.88 7.27 -4.08
C VAL A 270 9.93 6.34 -3.46
N ILE A 271 10.06 6.41 -2.14
CA ILE A 271 10.97 5.58 -1.33
C ILE A 271 10.10 4.81 -0.34
N SER A 272 9.92 3.53 -0.58
CA SER A 272 9.16 2.62 0.30
C SER A 272 9.70 1.20 0.17
N ALA A 273 9.60 0.42 1.25
CA ALA A 273 9.82 -1.03 1.22
C ALA A 273 8.53 -1.81 0.87
N VAL A 274 7.40 -1.13 0.85
CA VAL A 274 6.06 -1.73 0.67
C VAL A 274 5.65 -1.64 -0.79
N ASP A 275 5.39 -2.79 -1.41
CA ASP A 275 5.01 -2.90 -2.81
C ASP A 275 3.77 -2.07 -3.16
N LEU A 276 2.80 -2.05 -2.26
CA LEU A 276 1.57 -1.29 -2.40
C LEU A 276 1.84 0.21 -2.62
N ILE A 277 2.71 0.79 -1.80
CA ILE A 277 3.08 2.20 -1.85
C ILE A 277 3.93 2.50 -3.10
N GLN A 278 4.83 1.57 -3.49
CA GLN A 278 5.57 1.66 -4.73
C GLN A 278 4.62 1.68 -5.94
N GLY A 279 3.57 0.86 -5.92
CA GLY A 279 2.53 0.81 -6.96
C GLY A 279 1.76 2.13 -7.09
N ILE A 280 1.31 2.71 -5.96
CA ILE A 280 0.67 4.04 -5.93
C ILE A 280 1.61 5.09 -6.52
N GLY A 281 2.88 5.11 -6.06
CA GLY A 281 3.88 6.04 -6.57
C GLY A 281 4.10 5.90 -8.07
N LYS A 282 4.16 4.68 -8.60
CA LYS A 282 4.31 4.43 -10.03
C LYS A 282 3.14 4.96 -10.85
N TYR A 283 1.88 4.73 -10.41
CA TYR A 283 0.71 5.31 -11.08
C TYR A 283 0.67 6.83 -10.96
N ALA A 284 1.17 7.38 -9.86
CA ALA A 284 1.34 8.83 -9.70
C ALA A 284 2.48 9.42 -10.55
N GLY A 285 3.19 8.61 -11.34
CA GLY A 285 4.30 9.03 -12.20
C GLY A 285 5.64 9.18 -11.47
N LEU A 286 5.76 8.68 -10.23
CA LEU A 286 6.99 8.74 -9.46
C LEU A 286 7.92 7.56 -9.80
N ARG A 287 9.22 7.83 -9.86
CA ARG A 287 10.21 6.76 -9.97
C ARG A 287 10.42 6.06 -8.63
N ILE A 288 10.48 4.74 -8.64
CA ILE A 288 10.69 3.94 -7.44
C ILE A 288 12.19 3.91 -7.11
N ILE A 289 12.54 4.29 -5.88
CA ILE A 289 13.90 4.14 -5.34
C ILE A 289 13.91 2.98 -4.35
N LYS A 290 14.62 1.91 -4.71
CA LYS A 290 14.82 0.76 -3.82
C LYS A 290 16.04 1.00 -2.93
N VAL A 291 15.84 0.91 -1.61
CA VAL A 291 16.91 1.10 -0.62
C VAL A 291 17.34 -0.26 -0.09
N PRO A 292 18.62 -0.64 -0.22
CA PRO A 292 19.12 -1.90 0.36
C PRO A 292 18.89 -1.97 1.87
N GLY A 293 18.35 -3.08 2.36
CA GLY A 293 18.03 -3.27 3.78
C GLY A 293 16.78 -2.53 4.27
N ALA A 294 16.02 -1.90 3.36
CA ALA A 294 14.70 -1.38 3.71
C ALA A 294 13.70 -2.54 3.85
N THR A 295 12.99 -2.55 4.95
CA THR A 295 11.93 -3.51 5.30
C THR A 295 10.67 -2.75 5.73
N GLY A 296 9.55 -3.45 5.94
CA GLY A 296 8.36 -2.94 6.63
C GLY A 296 8.48 -2.94 8.16
N LEU A 297 9.55 -3.49 8.72
CA LEU A 297 9.71 -3.73 10.15
C LEU A 297 10.55 -2.64 10.86
N ALA A 298 10.62 -2.72 12.18
CA ALA A 298 11.35 -1.76 13.00
C ALA A 298 12.87 -1.69 12.74
N ASP A 299 13.45 -2.75 12.17
CA ASP A 299 14.87 -2.83 11.77
C ASP A 299 15.16 -2.27 10.38
N THR A 300 14.17 -1.66 9.73
CA THR A 300 14.34 -1.04 8.40
C THR A 300 15.54 -0.07 8.37
N ASN A 301 16.15 0.06 7.20
CA ASN A 301 17.28 0.96 6.99
C ASN A 301 16.81 2.43 6.90
N TYR A 302 16.59 3.09 8.05
CA TYR A 302 16.18 4.49 8.14
C TYR A 302 17.21 5.43 7.51
N GLU A 303 18.49 5.23 7.81
CA GLU A 303 19.60 6.05 7.29
C GLU A 303 19.71 5.94 5.78
N GLY A 304 19.55 4.71 5.24
CA GLY A 304 19.53 4.48 3.79
C GLY A 304 18.35 5.17 3.11
N LYS A 305 17.16 5.17 3.73
CA LYS A 305 15.99 5.91 3.23
C LYS A 305 16.22 7.42 3.29
N ALA A 306 16.83 7.93 4.37
CA ALA A 306 17.17 9.35 4.49
C ALA A 306 18.16 9.78 3.42
N GLN A 307 19.25 9.03 3.21
CA GLN A 307 20.23 9.31 2.18
C GLN A 307 19.61 9.28 0.77
N ALA A 308 18.76 8.29 0.50
CA ALA A 308 18.06 8.20 -0.78
C ALA A 308 17.14 9.41 -1.02
N ALA A 309 16.47 9.91 0.02
CA ALA A 309 15.64 11.12 -0.07
C ALA A 309 16.46 12.37 -0.33
N ILE A 310 17.60 12.53 0.35
CA ILE A 310 18.55 13.65 0.16
C ILE A 310 19.08 13.64 -1.28
N GLU A 311 19.50 12.49 -1.79
CA GLU A 311 19.98 12.37 -3.18
C GLU A 311 18.84 12.63 -4.20
N ALA A 312 17.62 12.13 -3.94
CA ALA A 312 16.47 12.39 -4.78
C ALA A 312 16.14 13.90 -4.85
N LEU A 313 16.15 14.59 -3.71
CA LEU A 313 15.89 16.04 -3.66
C LEU A 313 16.89 16.89 -4.43
N LYS A 314 18.07 16.37 -4.79
CA LYS A 314 19.01 17.11 -5.65
C LYS A 314 18.49 17.23 -7.08
N THR A 315 17.72 16.25 -7.56
CA THR A 315 17.27 16.12 -8.96
C THR A 315 15.77 16.16 -9.15
N ASP A 316 15.00 15.75 -8.13
CA ASP A 316 13.54 15.70 -8.20
C ASP A 316 12.89 16.89 -7.47
N ASP A 317 11.73 17.29 -7.97
CA ASP A 317 10.91 18.36 -7.37
C ASP A 317 9.98 17.83 -6.27
N PHE A 318 9.69 16.51 -6.30
CA PHE A 318 8.80 15.86 -5.34
C PHE A 318 9.38 14.52 -4.87
N VAL A 319 9.41 14.30 -3.55
CA VAL A 319 9.86 13.05 -2.94
C VAL A 319 8.84 12.55 -1.92
N PHE A 320 8.41 11.30 -2.04
CA PHE A 320 7.53 10.64 -1.10
C PHE A 320 8.29 9.54 -0.37
N VAL A 321 8.48 9.70 0.94
CA VAL A 321 9.19 8.73 1.79
C VAL A 321 8.21 8.07 2.73
N HIS A 322 8.15 6.76 2.69
CA HIS A 322 7.25 5.94 3.49
C HIS A 322 8.01 4.99 4.41
N VAL A 323 7.59 4.90 5.67
CA VAL A 323 8.13 4.01 6.71
C VAL A 323 6.99 3.29 7.42
N GLU A 324 6.90 1.97 7.25
CA GLU A 324 5.85 1.08 7.76
C GLU A 324 5.96 0.76 9.26
N ALA A 325 7.15 0.83 9.82
CA ALA A 325 7.53 0.24 11.11
C ALA A 325 6.57 0.51 12.29
N SER A 326 5.94 1.68 12.36
CA SER A 326 4.99 2.03 13.42
C SER A 326 3.63 1.36 13.27
N ASP A 327 3.23 1.05 12.04
CA ASP A 327 2.02 0.30 11.73
C ASP A 327 2.13 -1.15 12.19
N GLU A 328 3.20 -1.83 11.82
CA GLU A 328 3.48 -3.21 12.26
C GLU A 328 3.54 -3.33 13.78
N ALA A 329 4.19 -2.37 14.46
CA ALA A 329 4.22 -2.32 15.92
C ALA A 329 2.80 -2.14 16.51
N GLY A 330 1.95 -1.36 15.85
CA GLY A 330 0.53 -1.20 16.21
C GLY A 330 -0.26 -2.50 16.07
N HIS A 331 -0.10 -3.21 14.96
CA HIS A 331 -0.72 -4.52 14.72
C HIS A 331 -0.27 -5.60 15.70
N ASP A 332 1.00 -5.59 16.08
CA ASP A 332 1.54 -6.48 17.11
C ASP A 332 1.06 -6.13 18.52
N GLY A 333 0.54 -4.92 18.71
CA GLY A 333 0.14 -4.38 20.01
C GLY A 333 1.35 -4.10 20.91
N ASP A 334 2.52 -3.84 20.32
CA ASP A 334 3.76 -3.55 21.03
C ASP A 334 3.92 -2.03 21.20
N LEU A 335 3.48 -1.53 22.35
CA LEU A 335 3.54 -0.10 22.68
C LEU A 335 4.97 0.46 22.72
N ASP A 336 5.88 -0.28 23.33
CA ASP A 336 7.27 0.16 23.50
C ASP A 336 7.96 0.24 22.12
N LEU A 337 7.72 -0.75 21.27
CA LEU A 337 8.21 -0.78 19.90
C LEU A 337 7.62 0.36 19.07
N LYS A 338 6.32 0.64 19.20
CA LYS A 338 5.67 1.74 18.47
C LYS A 338 6.27 3.09 18.84
N ILE A 339 6.44 3.37 20.13
CA ILE A 339 7.11 4.60 20.61
C ILE A 339 8.53 4.68 20.01
N LYS A 340 9.28 3.60 20.06
CA LYS A 340 10.65 3.53 19.55
C LYS A 340 10.74 3.75 18.05
N THR A 341 9.81 3.22 17.25
CA THR A 341 9.78 3.43 15.80
C THR A 341 9.45 4.88 15.42
N ILE A 342 8.60 5.56 16.20
CA ILE A 342 8.33 7.01 16.06
C ILE A 342 9.64 7.81 16.35
N GLU A 343 10.35 7.47 17.42
CA GLU A 343 11.63 8.10 17.76
C GLU A 343 12.71 7.84 16.71
N TYR A 344 12.73 6.63 16.12
CA TYR A 344 13.63 6.30 15.01
C TYR A 344 13.31 7.12 13.76
N LEU A 345 12.03 7.27 13.43
CA LEU A 345 11.61 8.12 12.31
C LEU A 345 12.11 9.54 12.48
N ASP A 346 11.96 10.12 13.67
CA ASP A 346 12.44 11.47 13.99
C ASP A 346 13.96 11.58 13.87
N GLN A 347 14.71 10.71 14.59
CA GLN A 347 16.15 10.85 14.80
C GLN A 347 16.99 10.31 13.63
N ARG A 348 16.56 9.25 12.99
CA ARG A 348 17.34 8.50 12.00
C ARG A 348 16.93 8.80 10.56
N LEU A 349 15.73 9.39 10.34
CA LEU A 349 15.25 9.74 9.02
C LEU A 349 14.97 11.23 8.88
N ILE A 350 14.07 11.81 9.69
CA ILE A 350 13.69 13.24 9.54
C ILE A 350 14.85 14.16 9.86
N LYS A 351 15.59 13.89 10.94
CA LYS A 351 16.72 14.72 11.34
C LYS A 351 17.79 14.87 10.25
N PRO A 352 18.38 13.82 9.68
CA PRO A 352 19.39 13.98 8.62
C PRO A 352 18.83 14.66 7.37
N ILE A 353 17.56 14.43 7.00
CA ILE A 353 16.92 15.14 5.89
C ILE A 353 16.80 16.63 6.20
N TYR A 354 16.32 17.00 7.39
CA TYR A 354 16.20 18.38 7.83
C TYR A 354 17.56 19.09 7.87
N GLU A 355 18.59 18.43 8.41
CA GLU A 355 19.96 18.97 8.45
C GLU A 355 20.51 19.21 7.04
N ALA A 356 20.30 18.27 6.11
CA ALA A 356 20.73 18.43 4.71
C ALA A 356 19.99 19.56 3.97
N ILE A 357 18.68 19.75 4.24
CA ILE A 357 17.88 20.84 3.67
C ILE A 357 18.33 22.20 4.19
N THR A 358 18.70 22.28 5.47
CA THR A 358 19.11 23.53 6.09
C THR A 358 20.59 23.86 5.92
N ALA A 359 21.42 22.87 5.52
CA ALA A 359 22.82 23.07 5.21
C ALA A 359 22.99 23.79 3.86
N LYS A 360 23.88 24.79 3.83
CA LYS A 360 24.13 25.54 2.59
C LYS A 360 24.80 24.66 1.52
N GLY A 361 24.17 24.56 0.36
CA GLY A 361 24.74 23.95 -0.84
C GLY A 361 24.69 22.43 -0.90
N GLU A 362 23.98 21.78 0.02
CA GLU A 362 23.87 20.31 0.01
C GLU A 362 22.75 19.82 -0.92
N ILE A 363 21.54 20.39 -0.79
CA ILE A 363 20.40 20.09 -1.66
C ILE A 363 20.10 21.28 -2.56
N CYS A 364 20.01 22.48 -1.97
CA CYS A 364 19.72 23.70 -2.68
C CYS A 364 21.03 24.34 -3.18
N THR A 365 21.28 24.29 -4.48
CA THR A 365 22.51 24.79 -5.13
C THR A 365 22.46 26.31 -5.37
N SER A 366 21.26 26.91 -5.36
CA SER A 366 21.03 28.36 -5.46
C SER A 366 20.32 28.91 -4.22
N SER A 367 20.43 30.21 -4.01
CA SER A 367 19.76 30.92 -2.89
C SER A 367 18.23 30.88 -3.00
N ASP A 368 17.73 30.59 -4.18
CA ASP A 368 16.31 30.64 -4.52
C ASP A 368 15.63 29.24 -4.52
N GLU A 369 16.42 28.17 -4.35
CA GLU A 369 15.90 26.82 -4.17
C GLU A 369 15.58 26.57 -2.69
N GLU A 370 14.33 26.24 -2.43
CA GLU A 370 13.82 25.90 -1.09
C GLU A 370 13.12 24.56 -1.11
N VAL A 371 13.08 23.89 0.03
CA VAL A 371 12.39 22.61 0.22
C VAL A 371 11.28 22.77 1.24
N CYS A 372 10.09 22.33 0.88
CA CYS A 372 8.94 22.21 1.76
C CYS A 372 8.85 20.78 2.30
N ILE A 373 8.79 20.61 3.62
CA ILE A 373 8.67 19.33 4.31
C ILE A 373 7.24 19.18 4.82
N ALA A 374 6.60 18.05 4.52
CA ALA A 374 5.40 17.62 5.22
C ALA A 374 5.68 16.31 5.98
N VAL A 375 5.15 16.19 7.19
CA VAL A 375 5.20 14.96 7.99
C VAL A 375 3.79 14.60 8.43
N LEU A 376 3.38 13.35 8.21
CA LEU A 376 2.09 12.84 8.65
C LEU A 376 2.10 11.30 8.74
N PRO A 377 1.19 10.69 9.53
CA PRO A 377 0.76 9.29 9.34
C PRO A 377 -0.29 9.21 8.23
N ASP A 378 -0.56 8.01 7.76
CA ASP A 378 -1.66 7.76 6.82
C ASP A 378 -2.99 7.42 7.54
N HIS A 379 -2.94 6.64 8.60
CA HIS A 379 -4.07 6.30 9.46
C HIS A 379 -3.61 6.07 10.91
N LEU A 380 -4.56 5.79 11.79
CA LEU A 380 -4.26 5.27 13.12
C LEU A 380 -4.17 3.74 13.05
N THR A 381 -3.20 3.18 13.78
CA THR A 381 -3.12 1.74 14.08
C THR A 381 -2.97 1.56 15.59
N PRO A 382 -4.07 1.76 16.35
CA PRO A 382 -3.99 1.76 17.80
C PRO A 382 -3.49 0.42 18.35
N VAL A 383 -2.46 0.46 19.20
CA VAL A 383 -1.85 -0.74 19.79
C VAL A 383 -2.84 -1.59 20.60
N GLU A 384 -3.85 -0.95 21.18
CA GLU A 384 -4.90 -1.68 21.94
C GLU A 384 -5.90 -2.38 21.01
N LEU A 385 -6.16 -1.83 19.81
CA LEU A 385 -7.11 -2.38 18.84
C LEU A 385 -6.47 -3.32 17.83
N ARG A 386 -5.21 -3.07 17.45
CA ARG A 386 -4.42 -3.84 16.47
C ARG A 386 -5.03 -3.88 15.07
N ILE A 387 -5.80 -2.87 14.73
CA ILE A 387 -6.44 -2.69 13.43
C ILE A 387 -6.35 -1.23 13.01
N HIS A 388 -6.47 -0.96 11.72
CA HIS A 388 -6.55 0.40 11.22
C HIS A 388 -7.84 1.10 11.62
N VAL A 389 -7.74 2.39 11.94
CA VAL A 389 -8.88 3.24 12.29
C VAL A 389 -8.88 4.51 11.43
N GLY A 390 -10.00 4.77 10.75
CA GLY A 390 -10.17 5.88 9.83
C GLY A 390 -10.51 7.22 10.50
N GLN A 391 -9.77 7.62 11.54
CA GLN A 391 -9.90 8.95 12.13
C GLN A 391 -8.95 9.95 11.46
N PRO A 392 -9.24 11.27 11.53
CA PRO A 392 -8.33 12.29 11.01
C PRO A 392 -6.95 12.21 11.67
N VAL A 393 -5.91 12.30 10.87
CA VAL A 393 -4.51 12.24 11.29
C VAL A 393 -3.90 13.63 11.42
N PRO A 394 -2.92 13.85 12.32
CA PRO A 394 -2.18 15.11 12.40
C PRO A 394 -1.23 15.24 11.20
N PHE A 395 -1.02 16.45 10.71
CA PHE A 395 0.04 16.75 9.77
C PHE A 395 0.72 18.08 10.11
N LEU A 396 1.97 18.23 9.67
CA LEU A 396 2.70 19.50 9.69
C LEU A 396 3.26 19.79 8.29
N ILE A 397 3.37 21.06 7.96
CA ILE A 397 4.06 21.60 6.78
C ILE A 397 5.05 22.63 7.24
N TRP A 398 6.28 22.49 6.82
CA TRP A 398 7.37 23.41 7.14
C TRP A 398 8.20 23.75 5.88
N HIS A 399 8.54 25.00 5.73
CA HIS A 399 9.59 25.47 4.84
C HIS A 399 10.26 26.69 5.45
N LYS A 400 11.46 27.04 5.00
CA LYS A 400 12.16 28.22 5.49
C LYS A 400 11.34 29.48 5.20
N GLY A 401 11.09 30.27 6.27
CA GLY A 401 10.36 31.54 6.15
C GLY A 401 8.83 31.41 6.22
N ILE A 402 8.28 30.23 6.41
CA ILE A 402 6.84 30.07 6.69
C ILE A 402 6.47 30.84 7.98
N VAL A 403 5.32 31.48 7.98
CA VAL A 403 4.78 32.08 9.22
C VAL A 403 4.15 30.96 10.03
N ALA A 404 4.81 30.64 11.17
CA ALA A 404 4.38 29.56 12.05
C ALA A 404 3.00 29.83 12.67
N ASP A 405 2.29 28.76 13.00
CA ASP A 405 1.08 28.83 13.84
C ASP A 405 1.42 28.68 15.34
N GLU A 406 0.40 28.46 16.18
CA GLU A 406 0.58 28.39 17.64
C GLU A 406 0.95 27.00 18.15
N VAL A 407 1.04 25.99 17.27
CA VAL A 407 1.30 24.59 17.65
C VAL A 407 2.74 24.43 18.14
N GLN A 408 2.90 23.82 19.31
CA GLN A 408 4.21 23.68 19.97
C GLN A 408 4.77 22.24 19.88
N GLN A 409 3.92 21.26 19.64
CA GLN A 409 4.28 19.85 19.55
C GLN A 409 3.50 19.20 18.41
N TYR A 410 4.11 18.22 17.76
CA TYR A 410 3.48 17.45 16.71
C TYR A 410 2.79 16.21 17.30
N ASP A 411 1.49 16.26 17.44
CA ASP A 411 0.65 15.12 17.88
C ASP A 411 -0.83 15.34 17.51
N GLU A 412 -1.65 14.31 17.76
CA GLU A 412 -3.08 14.28 17.42
C GLU A 412 -3.89 15.35 18.15
N VAL A 413 -3.47 15.72 19.36
CA VAL A 413 -4.17 16.68 20.21
C VAL A 413 -3.74 18.11 19.89
N SER A 414 -2.43 18.35 19.77
CA SER A 414 -1.87 19.69 19.54
C SER A 414 -2.23 20.20 18.14
N CYS A 415 -2.21 19.34 17.12
CA CYS A 415 -2.51 19.70 15.72
C CYS A 415 -4.00 20.04 15.47
N VAL A 416 -4.89 19.80 16.44
CA VAL A 416 -6.29 20.30 16.40
C VAL A 416 -6.35 21.81 16.26
N ASN A 417 -5.39 22.52 16.89
CA ASN A 417 -5.30 23.98 16.92
C ASN A 417 -4.44 24.56 15.80
N GLY A 418 -3.96 23.71 14.88
CA GLY A 418 -3.16 24.15 13.75
C GLY A 418 -3.94 24.99 12.76
N SER A 419 -3.26 25.93 12.11
CA SER A 419 -3.88 26.95 11.25
C SER A 419 -4.50 26.38 9.96
N TYR A 420 -4.15 25.18 9.54
CA TYR A 420 -4.82 24.52 8.41
C TYR A 420 -6.18 23.91 8.79
N GLY A 421 -6.46 23.71 10.09
CA GLY A 421 -7.71 23.09 10.55
C GLY A 421 -7.83 21.63 10.12
N LEU A 422 -9.03 21.24 9.68
CA LEU A 422 -9.31 19.88 9.19
C LEU A 422 -9.42 19.90 7.67
N LEU A 423 -8.45 19.29 6.98
CA LEU A 423 -8.41 19.14 5.54
C LEU A 423 -8.95 17.77 5.10
N LYS A 424 -9.36 17.68 3.84
CA LYS A 424 -9.87 16.46 3.21
C LYS A 424 -9.52 16.40 1.73
N LEU A 425 -9.47 15.21 1.16
CA LEU A 425 -9.22 14.99 -0.26
C LEU A 425 -7.94 15.71 -0.73
N HIS A 426 -8.03 16.44 -1.84
CA HIS A 426 -6.93 17.17 -2.45
C HIS A 426 -6.45 18.42 -1.70
N GLU A 427 -7.16 18.85 -0.64
CA GLU A 427 -6.84 20.09 0.10
C GLU A 427 -5.44 20.06 0.74
N PHE A 428 -4.98 18.88 1.19
CA PHE A 428 -3.62 18.73 1.74
C PHE A 428 -2.54 18.96 0.66
N MET A 429 -2.69 18.32 -0.50
CA MET A 429 -1.75 18.53 -1.60
C MET A 429 -1.80 19.96 -2.13
N GLN A 430 -2.99 20.60 -2.18
CA GLN A 430 -3.09 22.02 -2.51
C GLN A 430 -2.31 22.88 -1.51
N ALA A 431 -2.52 22.67 -0.20
CA ALA A 431 -1.79 23.39 0.84
C ALA A 431 -0.26 23.16 0.76
N LEU A 432 0.19 21.96 0.42
CA LEU A 432 1.61 21.66 0.24
C LEU A 432 2.19 22.34 -1.00
N MET A 433 1.43 22.42 -2.10
CA MET A 433 1.87 22.93 -3.40
C MET A 433 1.64 24.46 -3.60
N GLU A 434 1.05 25.14 -2.61
CA GLU A 434 0.90 26.61 -2.62
C GLU A 434 2.24 27.35 -2.50
N TYR A 435 3.30 26.67 -2.09
CA TYR A 435 4.61 27.22 -1.81
C TYR A 435 5.64 27.01 -2.91
#